data_d01a13ce3a87070223bdc00258a68454
#
_entry.id   d01a13ce3a87070223bdc00258a68454
#
_cell.length_a   1.000
_cell.length_b   1.000
_cell.length_c   1.000
_cell.angle_alpha   90.00
_cell.angle_beta   90.00
_cell.angle_gamma   90.00
#
_symmetry.space_group_name_H-M   'P 1'
#
loop_
_entity.id
_entity.type
_entity.pdbx_description
1 polymer ?
#
loop_
_entity_poly.entity_id
_entity_poly.type
_entity_poly.pdbx_seq_one_letter_code
_entity_poly.pdbx_strand_id
1 'polypeptide(L)'
;MVVSVILYGSPVLRKHSAEVIEEDNILKIKEFLFDTIKTNEGIGLAAPQIGLLKRIFVIDTNPVVEQDVTIEKFEGIFINPSVIDSDSDDIIYREGCLSIPDIYEEIYRPEKILVRYQDMSLVTHEEELDGIKARIFLHEYDHLNGILFTDKISLIRKKLLTGKLNRIRKLSQSQKTEHYADII
;
A
#
# COMPACT_ATOMS: atom_id res chain seq x y z
N MET A 1 14.06 -8.24 -9.16
CA MET A 1 14.29 -7.00 -9.98
C MET A 1 13.52 -5.88 -9.33
N VAL A 2 14.15 -4.74 -9.04
CA VAL A 2 13.52 -3.61 -8.34
C VAL A 2 12.88 -2.67 -9.35
N VAL A 3 11.62 -2.31 -9.13
CA VAL A 3 10.88 -1.35 -9.94
C VAL A 3 10.81 -0.02 -9.20
N SER A 4 10.87 1.10 -9.92
CA SER A 4 10.74 2.42 -9.30
C SER A 4 9.33 2.64 -8.75
N VAL A 5 9.24 3.13 -7.50
CA VAL A 5 7.96 3.49 -6.89
C VAL A 5 7.41 4.75 -7.55
N ILE A 6 6.16 4.70 -7.98
CA ILE A 6 5.43 5.83 -8.56
C ILE A 6 5.12 6.85 -7.47
N LEU A 7 5.49 8.10 -7.72
CA LEU A 7 5.32 9.18 -6.75
C LEU A 7 3.96 9.88 -6.86
N TYR A 8 3.56 10.52 -5.77
CA TYR A 8 2.39 11.38 -5.65
C TYR A 8 2.31 12.40 -6.79
N GLY A 9 1.12 12.50 -7.38
CA GLY A 9 0.87 13.36 -8.54
C GLY A 9 0.72 12.57 -9.84
N SER A 10 1.16 11.33 -9.89
CA SER A 10 0.87 10.42 -11.00
C SER A 10 -0.62 10.04 -11.03
N PRO A 11 -1.29 10.12 -12.20
CA PRO A 11 -2.69 9.71 -12.32
C PRO A 11 -2.93 8.23 -12.03
N VAL A 12 -1.93 7.37 -12.17
CA VAL A 12 -2.01 5.93 -11.90
C VAL A 12 -2.45 5.67 -10.46
N LEU A 13 -1.89 6.41 -9.49
CA LEU A 13 -2.22 6.27 -8.07
C LEU A 13 -3.66 6.69 -7.71
N ARG A 14 -4.43 7.18 -8.68
CA ARG A 14 -5.82 7.62 -8.50
C ARG A 14 -6.82 6.73 -9.24
N LYS A 15 -6.35 5.65 -9.84
CA LYS A 15 -7.20 4.70 -10.56
C LYS A 15 -7.60 3.54 -9.66
N HIS A 16 -8.80 3.01 -9.89
CA HIS A 16 -9.20 1.72 -9.33
C HIS A 16 -8.46 0.59 -10.03
N SER A 17 -8.01 -0.37 -9.26
CA SER A 17 -7.34 -1.57 -9.74
C SER A 17 -8.35 -2.64 -10.14
N ALA A 18 -8.08 -3.34 -11.23
CA ALA A 18 -8.85 -4.49 -11.68
C ALA A 18 -8.50 -5.74 -10.85
N GLU A 19 -9.40 -6.69 -10.79
CA GLU A 19 -9.14 -7.98 -10.16
C GLU A 19 -7.99 -8.72 -10.85
N VAL A 20 -7.26 -9.49 -10.06
CA VAL A 20 -6.28 -10.48 -10.52
C VAL A 20 -7.05 -11.70 -11.01
N ILE A 21 -6.66 -12.24 -12.14
CA ILE A 21 -7.23 -13.44 -12.76
C ILE A 21 -6.15 -14.52 -12.95
N GLU A 22 -6.53 -15.73 -13.33
CA GLU A 22 -5.61 -16.86 -13.47
C GLU A 22 -4.51 -16.62 -14.51
N GLU A 23 -4.79 -15.81 -15.53
CA GLU A 23 -3.83 -15.47 -16.59
C GLU A 23 -2.76 -14.46 -16.14
N ASP A 24 -2.95 -13.79 -15.00
CA ASP A 24 -1.96 -12.88 -14.48
C ASP A 24 -0.76 -13.64 -13.90
N ASN A 25 0.44 -13.18 -14.16
CA ASN A 25 1.65 -13.78 -13.59
C ASN A 25 1.85 -13.36 -12.13
N ILE A 26 1.04 -13.94 -11.23
CA ILE A 26 1.01 -13.62 -9.81
C ILE A 26 2.38 -13.78 -9.14
N LEU A 27 3.12 -14.83 -9.52
CA LEU A 27 4.46 -15.09 -8.95
C LEU A 27 5.42 -13.94 -9.26
N LYS A 28 5.44 -13.50 -10.50
CA LYS A 28 6.30 -12.39 -10.93
C LYS A 28 5.89 -11.07 -10.29
N ILE A 29 4.59 -10.81 -10.15
CA ILE A 29 4.07 -9.61 -9.46
C ILE A 29 4.53 -9.62 -8.00
N LYS A 30 4.38 -10.76 -7.30
CA LYS A 30 4.84 -10.94 -5.91
C LYS A 30 6.33 -10.61 -5.76
N GLU A 31 7.18 -11.18 -6.63
CA GLU A 31 8.63 -10.95 -6.61
C GLU A 31 8.96 -9.46 -6.75
N PHE A 32 8.34 -8.76 -7.69
CA PHE A 32 8.55 -7.32 -7.86
C PHE A 32 8.11 -6.49 -6.66
N LEU A 33 6.96 -6.83 -6.06
CA LEU A 33 6.46 -6.12 -4.89
C LEU A 33 7.40 -6.30 -3.70
N PHE A 34 7.82 -7.55 -3.39
CA PHE A 34 8.74 -7.82 -2.28
C PHE A 34 10.15 -7.28 -2.51
N ASP A 35 10.70 -7.39 -3.71
CA ASP A 35 12.00 -6.81 -4.03
C ASP A 35 11.98 -5.28 -3.88
N THR A 36 10.89 -4.65 -4.30
CA THR A 36 10.73 -3.20 -4.23
C THR A 36 10.55 -2.72 -2.78
N ILE A 37 9.72 -3.42 -1.98
CA ILE A 37 9.51 -3.07 -0.56
C ILE A 37 10.82 -3.19 0.24
N LYS A 38 11.58 -4.29 0.05
CA LYS A 38 12.87 -4.51 0.73
C LYS A 38 13.91 -3.45 0.38
N THR A 39 13.98 -3.07 -0.89
CA THR A 39 14.95 -2.03 -1.33
C THR A 39 14.62 -0.64 -0.81
N ASN A 40 13.34 -0.35 -0.55
CA ASN A 40 12.88 0.96 -0.07
C ASN A 40 12.57 0.98 1.43
N GLU A 41 12.94 -0.07 2.18
CA GLU A 41 12.71 -0.20 3.64
C GLU A 41 11.23 0.01 4.01
N GLY A 42 10.32 -0.43 3.12
CA GLY A 42 8.87 -0.35 3.32
C GLY A 42 8.34 -1.53 4.13
N ILE A 43 7.10 -1.41 4.59
CA ILE A 43 6.37 -2.46 5.32
C ILE A 43 5.12 -2.93 4.59
N GLY A 44 4.73 -2.25 3.52
CA GLY A 44 3.64 -2.59 2.61
C GLY A 44 3.88 -1.96 1.25
N LEU A 45 3.34 -2.59 0.19
CA LEU A 45 3.39 -2.07 -1.17
C LEU A 45 2.25 -2.64 -2.02
N ALA A 46 1.47 -1.77 -2.64
CA ALA A 46 0.40 -2.13 -3.55
C ALA A 46 0.83 -2.04 -5.02
N ALA A 47 0.28 -2.90 -5.86
CA ALA A 47 0.61 -2.96 -7.28
C ALA A 47 0.45 -1.63 -8.04
N PRO A 48 -0.53 -0.75 -7.76
CA PRO A 48 -0.57 0.58 -8.37
C PRO A 48 0.68 1.44 -8.15
N GLN A 49 1.39 1.22 -7.02
CA GLN A 49 2.61 1.97 -6.71
C GLN A 49 3.81 1.57 -7.59
N ILE A 50 3.72 0.45 -8.28
CA ILE A 50 4.70 0.02 -9.30
C ILE A 50 4.13 0.10 -10.73
N GLY A 51 2.97 0.74 -10.92
CA GLY A 51 2.36 0.95 -12.24
C GLY A 51 1.39 -0.14 -12.69
N LEU A 52 1.16 -1.16 -11.90
CA LEU A 52 0.26 -2.27 -12.22
C LEU A 52 -1.10 -2.06 -11.57
N LEU A 53 -2.15 -1.83 -12.36
CA LEU A 53 -3.52 -1.62 -11.88
C LEU A 53 -4.23 -2.96 -11.62
N LYS A 54 -3.68 -3.76 -10.70
CA LYS A 54 -4.24 -5.04 -10.23
C LYS A 54 -4.49 -5.00 -8.73
N ARG A 55 -5.54 -5.70 -8.29
CA ARG A 55 -5.92 -5.79 -6.86
C ARG A 55 -5.03 -6.77 -6.12
N ILE A 56 -3.78 -6.38 -5.90
CA ILE A 56 -2.79 -7.16 -5.17
C ILE A 56 -1.84 -6.25 -4.42
N PHE A 57 -1.50 -6.61 -3.19
CA PHE A 57 -0.47 -5.96 -2.40
C PHE A 57 0.25 -6.96 -1.49
N VAL A 58 1.38 -6.54 -0.94
CA VAL A 58 2.17 -7.30 0.01
C VAL A 58 2.36 -6.52 1.30
N ILE A 59 2.53 -7.25 2.40
CA ILE A 59 2.89 -6.72 3.72
C ILE A 59 4.14 -7.47 4.20
N ASP A 60 5.10 -6.74 4.76
CA ASP A 60 6.28 -7.28 5.45
C ASP A 60 6.54 -6.46 6.71
N THR A 61 6.27 -7.00 7.90
CA THR A 61 6.50 -6.32 9.18
C THR A 61 7.92 -6.50 9.71
N ASN A 62 8.78 -7.31 9.07
CA ASN A 62 10.13 -7.56 9.56
C ASN A 62 10.93 -6.28 9.86
N PRO A 63 10.89 -5.21 9.03
CA PRO A 63 11.65 -3.99 9.30
C PRO A 63 11.21 -3.26 10.58
N VAL A 64 9.95 -3.36 10.98
CA VAL A 64 9.44 -2.69 12.19
C VAL A 64 9.58 -3.55 13.44
N VAL A 65 9.61 -4.88 13.32
CA VAL A 65 9.87 -5.79 14.43
C VAL A 65 11.26 -5.57 15.04
N GLU A 66 12.23 -5.21 14.21
CA GLU A 66 13.59 -4.88 14.70
C GLU A 66 13.62 -3.63 15.59
N GLN A 67 12.65 -2.74 15.43
CA GLN A 67 12.48 -1.50 16.19
C GLN A 67 11.54 -1.67 17.39
N ASP A 68 10.55 -2.53 17.27
CA ASP A 68 9.54 -2.82 18.30
C ASP A 68 9.23 -4.32 18.33
N VAL A 69 9.79 -5.03 19.30
CA VAL A 69 9.66 -6.49 19.49
C VAL A 69 8.24 -6.92 19.89
N THR A 70 7.35 -6.00 20.20
CA THR A 70 5.93 -6.31 20.47
C THR A 70 5.15 -6.56 19.19
N ILE A 71 5.68 -6.14 18.04
CA ILE A 71 5.07 -6.36 16.73
C ILE A 71 5.39 -7.79 16.28
N GLU A 72 4.38 -8.52 15.88
CA GLU A 72 4.55 -9.88 15.33
C GLU A 72 5.17 -9.83 13.93
N LYS A 73 6.12 -10.74 13.68
CA LYS A 73 6.66 -10.95 12.34
C LYS A 73 5.58 -11.48 11.41
N PHE A 74 5.39 -10.81 10.30
CA PHE A 74 4.41 -11.20 9.32
C PHE A 74 4.91 -10.83 7.90
N GLU A 75 4.82 -11.79 6.99
CA GLU A 75 5.00 -11.58 5.56
C GLU A 75 3.80 -12.19 4.85
N GLY A 76 3.07 -11.40 4.07
CA GLY A 76 1.85 -11.86 3.42
C GLY A 76 1.59 -11.20 2.08
N ILE A 77 0.81 -11.88 1.24
CA ILE A 77 0.28 -11.40 -0.02
C ILE A 77 -1.25 -11.46 0.03
N PHE A 78 -1.88 -10.40 -0.44
CA PHE A 78 -3.32 -10.24 -0.45
C PHE A 78 -3.78 -9.97 -1.89
N ILE A 79 -4.52 -10.93 -2.47
CA ILE A 79 -5.03 -10.87 -3.83
C ILE A 79 -6.54 -10.68 -3.76
N ASN A 80 -7.08 -9.77 -4.57
CA ASN A 80 -8.51 -9.43 -4.63
C ASN A 80 -9.12 -9.16 -3.23
N PRO A 81 -8.42 -8.36 -2.39
CA PRO A 81 -8.86 -8.13 -1.02
C PRO A 81 -10.12 -7.30 -0.95
N SER A 82 -10.91 -7.56 0.09
CA SER A 82 -12.05 -6.76 0.52
C SER A 82 -12.13 -6.68 2.03
N VAL A 83 -12.57 -5.55 2.57
CA VAL A 83 -12.93 -5.40 3.97
C VAL A 83 -14.40 -5.78 4.10
N ILE A 84 -14.71 -6.79 4.93
CA ILE A 84 -16.06 -7.31 5.15
C ILE A 84 -16.72 -6.56 6.30
N ASP A 85 -15.95 -6.35 7.39
CA ASP A 85 -16.42 -5.69 8.61
C ASP A 85 -15.25 -4.97 9.28
N SER A 86 -15.57 -4.02 10.18
CA SER A 86 -14.57 -3.26 10.95
C SER A 86 -15.15 -2.83 12.27
N ASP A 87 -14.30 -2.75 13.29
CA ASP A 87 -14.66 -2.16 14.57
C ASP A 87 -15.11 -0.71 14.40
N SER A 88 -15.95 -0.26 15.35
CA SER A 88 -16.42 1.13 15.41
C SER A 88 -15.36 2.09 15.93
N ASP A 89 -14.37 1.59 16.65
CA ASP A 89 -13.36 2.41 17.32
C ASP A 89 -12.14 2.59 16.44
N ASP A 90 -11.91 3.85 16.06
CA ASP A 90 -10.73 4.24 15.32
C ASP A 90 -9.56 4.51 16.27
N ILE A 91 -8.40 3.98 15.93
CA ILE A 91 -7.13 4.31 16.60
C ILE A 91 -6.24 5.16 15.69
N ILE A 92 -5.41 5.99 16.34
CA ILE A 92 -4.48 6.86 15.62
C ILE A 92 -3.15 6.14 15.42
N TYR A 93 -2.67 6.12 14.18
CA TYR A 93 -1.30 5.77 13.86
C TYR A 93 -0.65 6.83 12.96
N ARG A 94 0.65 6.98 13.11
CA ARG A 94 1.45 7.80 12.20
C ARG A 94 1.79 7.00 10.96
N GLU A 95 1.19 7.37 9.82
CA GLU A 95 1.40 6.73 8.53
C GLU A 95 2.35 7.53 7.65
N GLY A 96 3.18 6.83 6.89
CA GLY A 96 3.94 7.31 5.75
C GLY A 96 3.64 6.44 4.53
N CYS A 97 4.16 6.82 3.36
CA CYS A 97 3.96 6.08 2.12
C CYS A 97 5.18 6.23 1.21
N LEU A 98 5.65 5.14 0.61
CA LEU A 98 6.76 5.18 -0.35
C LEU A 98 6.46 6.09 -1.56
N SER A 99 5.20 6.22 -1.95
CA SER A 99 4.75 7.15 -2.99
C SER A 99 4.74 8.62 -2.55
N ILE A 100 4.89 8.92 -1.24
CA ILE A 100 4.82 10.26 -0.66
C ILE A 100 5.99 10.42 0.34
N PRO A 101 7.24 10.44 -0.13
CA PRO A 101 8.41 10.45 0.72
C PRO A 101 8.46 11.69 1.64
N ASP A 102 9.03 11.50 2.84
CA ASP A 102 9.27 12.54 3.84
C ASP A 102 8.00 13.22 4.39
N ILE A 103 6.84 12.61 4.21
CA ILE A 103 5.56 13.05 4.78
C ILE A 103 4.97 11.93 5.62
N TYR A 104 4.72 12.26 6.89
CA TYR A 104 4.09 11.38 7.87
C TYR A 104 2.98 12.15 8.56
N GLU A 105 1.79 11.53 8.70
CA GLU A 105 0.63 12.15 9.33
C GLU A 105 -0.11 11.14 10.22
N GLU A 106 -0.79 11.66 11.23
CA GLU A 106 -1.66 10.87 12.08
C GLU A 106 -2.97 10.58 11.36
N ILE A 107 -3.27 9.29 11.20
CA ILE A 107 -4.46 8.79 10.49
C ILE A 107 -5.31 7.96 11.43
N TYR A 108 -6.61 8.24 11.43
CA TYR A 108 -7.62 7.44 12.12
C TYR A 108 -8.03 6.26 11.24
N ARG A 109 -7.99 5.05 11.79
CA ARG A 109 -8.52 3.83 11.17
C ARG A 109 -9.01 2.85 12.22
N PRO A 110 -9.95 1.96 11.88
CA PRO A 110 -10.34 0.85 12.74
C PRO A 110 -9.15 0.08 13.27
N GLU A 111 -9.22 -0.32 14.55
CA GLU A 111 -8.18 -1.15 15.18
C GLU A 111 -8.22 -2.57 14.65
N LYS A 112 -9.45 -3.08 14.42
CA LYS A 112 -9.69 -4.43 13.91
C LYS A 112 -10.55 -4.41 12.68
N ILE A 113 -10.28 -5.32 11.77
CA ILE A 113 -11.02 -5.52 10.52
C ILE A 113 -11.19 -7.01 10.24
N LEU A 114 -12.33 -7.39 9.70
CA LEU A 114 -12.54 -8.69 9.07
C LEU A 114 -12.32 -8.52 7.57
N VAL A 115 -11.40 -9.28 7.01
CA VAL A 115 -11.03 -9.19 5.60
C VAL A 115 -11.29 -10.51 4.87
N ARG A 116 -11.57 -10.41 3.57
CA ARG A 116 -11.59 -11.54 2.65
C ARG A 116 -10.57 -11.27 1.57
N TYR A 117 -9.76 -12.27 1.23
CA TYR A 117 -8.74 -12.17 0.17
C TYR A 117 -8.47 -13.55 -0.43
N GLN A 118 -7.75 -13.58 -1.52
CA GLN A 118 -7.26 -14.80 -2.14
C GLN A 118 -5.75 -14.95 -1.94
N ASP A 119 -5.29 -16.18 -1.78
CA ASP A 119 -3.86 -16.53 -1.76
C ASP A 119 -3.29 -16.69 -3.18
N MET A 120 -2.02 -17.12 -3.27
CA MET A 120 -1.31 -17.37 -4.54
C MET A 120 -1.97 -18.43 -5.44
N SER A 121 -2.82 -19.30 -4.85
CA SER A 121 -3.58 -20.32 -5.56
C SER A 121 -5.00 -19.87 -5.90
N LEU A 122 -5.31 -18.58 -5.68
CA LEU A 122 -6.64 -17.97 -5.79
C LEU A 122 -7.70 -18.60 -4.87
N VAL A 123 -7.26 -19.29 -3.81
CA VAL A 123 -8.15 -19.82 -2.76
C VAL A 123 -8.55 -18.67 -1.84
N THR A 124 -9.86 -18.56 -1.58
CA THR A 124 -10.41 -17.48 -0.75
C THR A 124 -10.25 -17.80 0.74
N HIS A 125 -9.79 -16.83 1.50
CA HIS A 125 -9.64 -16.82 2.95
C HIS A 125 -10.42 -15.67 3.57
N GLU A 126 -10.86 -15.86 4.82
CA GLU A 126 -11.36 -14.80 5.69
C GLU A 126 -10.53 -14.78 6.97
N GLU A 127 -10.13 -13.61 7.40
CA GLU A 127 -9.24 -13.44 8.54
C GLU A 127 -9.55 -12.13 9.28
N GLU A 128 -9.52 -12.18 10.61
CA GLU A 128 -9.52 -10.97 11.43
C GLU A 128 -8.08 -10.46 11.57
N LEU A 129 -7.87 -9.20 11.23
CA LEU A 129 -6.60 -8.50 11.39
C LEU A 129 -6.77 -7.41 12.42
N ASP A 130 -5.73 -7.19 13.25
CA ASP A 130 -5.71 -6.14 14.24
C ASP A 130 -4.38 -5.35 14.26
N GLY A 131 -4.36 -4.26 15.03
CA GLY A 131 -3.17 -3.47 15.30
C GLY A 131 -2.44 -3.02 14.03
N ILE A 132 -1.13 -3.27 13.99
CA ILE A 132 -0.29 -2.83 12.87
C ILE A 132 -0.61 -3.57 11.56
N LYS A 133 -1.02 -4.85 11.62
CA LYS A 133 -1.40 -5.63 10.42
C LYS A 133 -2.64 -5.02 9.78
N ALA A 134 -3.69 -4.72 10.56
CA ALA A 134 -4.89 -4.05 10.08
C ALA A 134 -4.56 -2.67 9.49
N ARG A 135 -3.65 -1.93 10.15
CA ARG A 135 -3.17 -0.61 9.72
C ARG A 135 -2.54 -0.65 8.34
N ILE A 136 -1.56 -1.56 8.13
CA ILE A 136 -0.87 -1.70 6.86
C ILE A 136 -1.86 -2.19 5.79
N PHE A 137 -2.69 -3.20 6.12
CA PHE A 137 -3.70 -3.72 5.19
C PHE A 137 -4.61 -2.60 4.67
N LEU A 138 -5.16 -1.77 5.54
CA LEU A 138 -6.05 -0.66 5.15
C LEU A 138 -5.33 0.42 4.32
N HIS A 139 -4.05 0.65 4.59
CA HIS A 139 -3.23 1.57 3.79
C HIS A 139 -3.06 1.06 2.35
N GLU A 140 -2.67 -0.21 2.20
CA GLU A 140 -2.46 -0.82 0.88
C GLU A 140 -3.79 -1.05 0.14
N TYR A 141 -4.87 -1.37 0.87
CA TYR A 141 -6.21 -1.48 0.31
C TYR A 141 -6.72 -0.15 -0.27
N ASP A 142 -6.41 0.97 0.39
CA ASP A 142 -6.71 2.31 -0.13
C ASP A 142 -6.05 2.52 -1.50
N HIS A 143 -4.78 2.12 -1.68
CA HIS A 143 -4.08 2.24 -2.97
C HIS A 143 -4.79 1.51 -4.11
N LEU A 144 -5.38 0.34 -3.84
CA LEU A 144 -6.16 -0.40 -4.84
C LEU A 144 -7.42 0.34 -5.28
N ASN A 145 -7.90 1.26 -4.45
CA ASN A 145 -9.10 2.07 -4.69
C ASN A 145 -8.77 3.51 -5.11
N GLY A 146 -7.49 3.82 -5.40
CA GLY A 146 -7.05 5.15 -5.81
C GLY A 146 -7.05 6.20 -4.69
N ILE A 147 -7.07 5.76 -3.43
CA ILE A 147 -7.07 6.59 -2.23
C ILE A 147 -5.65 6.66 -1.67
N LEU A 148 -5.24 7.82 -1.18
CA LEU A 148 -3.96 8.04 -0.51
C LEU A 148 -4.21 8.50 0.94
N PHE A 149 -3.29 8.19 1.87
CA PHE A 149 -3.45 8.62 3.26
C PHE A 149 -3.64 10.14 3.40
N THR A 150 -3.08 10.93 2.47
CA THR A 150 -3.27 12.39 2.40
C THR A 150 -4.71 12.81 2.10
N ASP A 151 -5.59 11.91 1.74
CA ASP A 151 -7.02 12.21 1.56
C ASP A 151 -7.79 12.10 2.88
N LYS A 152 -7.20 11.41 3.87
CA LYS A 152 -7.78 11.18 5.20
C LYS A 152 -7.38 12.24 6.24
N ILE A 153 -6.41 13.11 5.92
CA ILE A 153 -5.99 14.21 6.82
C ILE A 153 -6.93 15.41 6.70
N SER A 154 -6.97 16.22 7.77
CA SER A 154 -7.79 17.43 7.77
C SER A 154 -7.37 18.43 6.66
N LEU A 155 -8.33 19.25 6.21
CA LEU A 155 -8.06 20.29 5.20
C LEU A 155 -6.96 21.26 5.62
N ILE A 156 -6.86 21.58 6.92
CA ILE A 156 -5.81 22.44 7.47
C ILE A 156 -4.44 21.78 7.31
N ARG A 157 -4.31 20.49 7.69
CA ARG A 157 -3.06 19.73 7.52
C ARG A 157 -2.68 19.63 6.06
N LYS A 158 -3.63 19.30 5.19
CA LYS A 158 -3.41 19.21 3.74
C LYS A 158 -2.90 20.54 3.16
N LYS A 159 -3.43 21.67 3.64
CA LYS A 159 -2.97 23.01 3.23
C LYS A 159 -1.53 23.29 3.67
N LEU A 160 -1.14 22.90 4.89
CA LEU A 160 0.22 23.03 5.40
C LEU A 160 1.22 22.19 4.60
N LEU A 161 0.80 21.03 4.09
CA LEU A 161 1.63 20.12 3.30
C LEU A 161 1.70 20.48 1.81
N THR A 162 0.91 21.45 1.34
CA THR A 162 0.79 21.79 -0.09
C THR A 162 2.15 21.99 -0.77
N GLY A 163 3.08 22.70 -0.11
CA GLY A 163 4.42 22.94 -0.64
C GLY A 163 5.23 21.66 -0.86
N LYS A 164 5.22 20.77 0.15
CA LYS A 164 5.90 19.45 0.07
C LYS A 164 5.26 18.57 -0.99
N LEU A 165 3.95 18.45 -1.00
CA LEU A 165 3.20 17.66 -1.99
C LEU A 165 3.42 18.13 -3.43
N ASN A 166 3.48 19.46 -3.65
CA ASN A 166 3.79 20.01 -4.97
C ASN A 166 5.22 19.71 -5.40
N ARG A 167 6.18 19.68 -4.47
CA ARG A 167 7.56 19.25 -4.78
C ARG A 167 7.60 17.79 -5.24
N ILE A 168 6.93 16.88 -4.54
CA ILE A 168 6.85 15.46 -4.90
C ILE A 168 6.17 15.31 -6.26
N ARG A 169 5.08 16.05 -6.52
CA ARG A 169 4.39 16.03 -7.82
C ARG A 169 5.30 16.44 -8.97
N LYS A 170 6.15 17.45 -8.78
CA LYS A 170 7.13 17.86 -9.80
C LYS A 170 8.17 16.76 -10.05
N LEU A 171 8.64 16.10 -8.99
CA LEU A 171 9.54 14.94 -9.12
C LEU A 171 8.86 13.81 -9.89
N SER A 172 7.60 13.50 -9.59
CA SER A 172 6.81 12.49 -10.30
C SER A 172 6.72 12.77 -11.81
N GLN A 173 6.57 14.03 -12.21
CA GLN A 173 6.49 14.42 -13.62
C GLN A 173 7.84 14.29 -14.36
N SER A 174 8.96 14.38 -13.64
CA SER A 174 10.32 14.23 -14.19
C SER A 174 10.83 12.79 -14.12
N GLN A 175 10.16 11.90 -13.39
CA GLN A 175 10.52 10.49 -13.30
C GLN A 175 10.32 9.83 -14.68
N LYS A 176 11.44 9.41 -15.30
CA LYS A 176 11.40 8.37 -16.33
C LYS A 176 11.34 7.05 -15.58
N THR A 177 10.13 6.60 -15.26
CA THR A 177 9.93 5.34 -14.54
C THR A 177 9.85 4.20 -15.55
N GLU A 178 10.72 3.22 -15.39
CA GLU A 178 10.41 1.88 -15.88
C GLU A 178 9.25 1.37 -15.03
N HIS A 179 8.07 1.36 -15.59
CA HIS A 179 6.89 0.79 -14.96
C HIS A 179 6.86 -0.71 -15.17
N TYR A 180 6.19 -1.44 -14.28
CA TYR A 180 5.98 -2.88 -14.44
C TYR A 180 5.44 -3.23 -15.85
N ALA A 181 4.55 -2.40 -16.40
CA ALA A 181 3.98 -2.59 -17.74
C ALA A 181 5.04 -2.54 -18.88
N ASP A 182 6.22 -1.97 -18.62
CA ASP A 182 7.30 -1.88 -19.61
C ASP A 182 8.26 -3.09 -19.52
N ILE A 183 8.05 -3.98 -18.54
CA ILE A 183 8.95 -5.09 -18.20
C ILE A 183 8.32 -6.48 -18.51
N ILE A 184 7.01 -6.51 -18.85
CA ILE A 184 6.28 -7.76 -19.16
C ILE A 184 6.20 -7.99 -20.66
#